data_add1589242bc8d073dadba6e2ddcb9cc
#
_entry.id   add1589242bc8d073dadba6e2ddcb9cc
#
_cell.length_a   1.000
_cell.length_b   1.000
_cell.length_c   1.000
_cell.angle_alpha   90.00
_cell.angle_beta   90.00
_cell.angle_gamma   90.00
#
_symmetry.space_group_name_H-M   'P 1'
#
loop_
_entity.id
_entity.type
_entity.pdbx_description
1 polymer ?
#
loop_
_entity_poly.entity_id
_entity_poly.type
_entity_poly.pdbx_seq_one_letter_code
_entity_poly.pdbx_strand_id
1 'polypeptide(L)'
;MNGLSAIMEFLTHSLGMEPESAGKDAVQRAVASAMRHEGISNPRVYEKLFVSSPDVRQRLIDSVVVGETWFFRDRGPFLCLARHARTLHEARPESVLNILSAPCATGEEPYSIVMTLLAAGLPPSSFTVDAVDASALALEKARRACYLKSSFRGNLGEDVARFFETTPSGSKVTDAVVRRVAFHLENLALPGSLAGRGPYAIIFCRNLLIYMTSEARLRIFDRMDRLLIPGGLLFTGHTETNFWHQRGYSPLPWDRAFALTKPAPAASRGTVTSRNPDQPTSPEGKRRETAVLSTDTAVKGKTPIRPEAGERKAPFEERQQPAKPGAAYADVKIPPTDLQIQEARRLADAGDTAGAARLCREYTRKFGPAAEAYGLMGILSMAAQDLRGAEEYFLKALYLDPGHYESLVHISLIYRQKGKESKAALYRERAERKAPVKK
;
A
#
# COMPACT_ATOMS: atom_id res chain seq x y z
N MET A 1 10.06 -34.96 3.87
CA MET A 1 8.81 -34.19 4.16
C MET A 1 7.57 -35.11 4.30
N ASN A 2 7.75 -36.34 4.76
CA ASN A 2 6.65 -37.25 4.99
C ASN A 2 5.95 -36.88 6.30
N GLY A 3 4.74 -36.35 6.26
CA GLY A 3 3.90 -36.05 7.41
C GLY A 3 3.57 -34.55 7.63
N LEU A 4 3.67 -33.71 6.57
CA LEU A 4 3.23 -32.31 6.57
C LEU A 4 2.41 -31.98 5.34
N SER A 5 1.81 -32.96 4.70
CA SER A 5 1.07 -32.83 3.43
C SER A 5 -0.12 -31.89 3.58
N ALA A 6 -0.96 -32.10 4.61
CA ALA A 6 -2.13 -31.27 4.88
C ALA A 6 -1.75 -29.82 5.23
N ILE A 7 -0.61 -29.62 5.87
CA ILE A 7 -0.11 -28.28 6.17
C ILE A 7 0.30 -27.55 4.88
N MET A 8 1.05 -28.22 4.01
CA MET A 8 1.46 -27.62 2.73
C MET A 8 0.26 -27.33 1.83
N GLU A 9 -0.71 -28.23 1.78
CA GLU A 9 -1.96 -28.06 1.07
C GLU A 9 -2.74 -26.84 1.62
N PHE A 10 -2.83 -26.71 2.94
CA PHE A 10 -3.46 -25.55 3.58
C PHE A 10 -2.75 -24.24 3.23
N LEU A 11 -1.41 -24.19 3.30
CA LEU A 11 -0.63 -23.00 2.96
C LEU A 11 -0.86 -22.59 1.51
N THR A 12 -0.92 -23.56 0.60
CA THR A 12 -1.10 -23.29 -0.83
C THR A 12 -2.53 -22.95 -1.19
N HIS A 13 -3.53 -23.74 -0.76
CA HIS A 13 -4.92 -23.59 -1.19
C HIS A 13 -5.73 -22.64 -0.30
N SER A 14 -5.57 -22.76 1.03
CA SER A 14 -6.36 -21.94 1.96
C SER A 14 -5.72 -20.60 2.25
N LEU A 15 -4.41 -20.56 2.53
CA LEU A 15 -3.70 -19.29 2.73
C LEU A 15 -3.32 -18.62 1.40
N GLY A 16 -3.32 -19.40 0.29
CA GLY A 16 -2.98 -18.91 -1.03
C GLY A 16 -1.48 -18.62 -1.22
N MET A 17 -0.64 -19.11 -0.30
CA MET A 17 0.79 -18.81 -0.29
C MET A 17 1.53 -19.71 -1.27
N GLU A 18 2.45 -19.13 -2.03
CA GLU A 18 3.45 -19.83 -2.83
C GLU A 18 4.67 -20.14 -1.96
N PRO A 19 4.87 -21.40 -1.51
CA PRO A 19 5.96 -21.73 -0.57
C PRO A 19 7.35 -21.42 -1.12
N GLU A 20 7.51 -21.43 -2.45
CA GLU A 20 8.75 -21.12 -3.12
C GLU A 20 9.07 -19.62 -3.09
N SER A 21 8.04 -18.77 -3.20
CA SER A 21 8.15 -17.31 -3.12
C SER A 21 8.41 -16.82 -1.70
N ALA A 22 7.86 -17.51 -0.69
CA ALA A 22 8.12 -17.24 0.72
C ALA A 22 9.50 -17.77 1.18
N GLY A 23 10.15 -18.65 0.37
CA GLY A 23 11.36 -19.37 0.70
C GLY A 23 11.06 -20.68 1.44
N LYS A 24 11.31 -21.83 0.77
CA LYS A 24 11.04 -23.17 1.35
C LYS A 24 11.61 -23.34 2.76
N ASP A 25 12.83 -22.85 2.98
CA ASP A 25 13.50 -22.94 4.27
C ASP A 25 12.82 -22.07 5.36
N ALA A 26 12.26 -20.92 4.97
CA ALA A 26 11.54 -20.06 5.90
C ALA A 26 10.23 -20.72 6.34
N VAL A 27 9.47 -21.30 5.43
CA VAL A 27 8.26 -22.07 5.73
C VAL A 27 8.59 -23.27 6.63
N GLN A 28 9.65 -24.02 6.31
CA GLN A 28 10.07 -25.18 7.14
C GLN A 28 10.46 -24.73 8.55
N ARG A 29 11.20 -23.62 8.70
CA ARG A 29 11.55 -23.07 10.01
C ARG A 29 10.32 -22.62 10.78
N ALA A 30 9.35 -22.00 10.12
CA ALA A 30 8.09 -21.57 10.73
C ALA A 30 7.28 -22.78 11.25
N VAL A 31 7.13 -23.82 10.43
CA VAL A 31 6.47 -25.08 10.85
C VAL A 31 7.20 -25.73 12.02
N ALA A 32 8.54 -25.84 11.96
CA ALA A 32 9.33 -26.38 13.05
C ALA A 32 9.23 -25.53 14.33
N SER A 33 9.11 -24.21 14.20
CA SER A 33 8.87 -23.31 15.33
C SER A 33 7.50 -23.51 15.93
N ALA A 34 6.45 -23.64 15.12
CA ALA A 34 5.10 -23.92 15.55
C ALA A 34 5.00 -25.28 16.27
N MET A 35 5.65 -26.31 15.74
CA MET A 35 5.74 -27.63 16.38
C MET A 35 6.40 -27.55 17.77
N ARG A 36 7.51 -26.80 17.89
CA ARG A 36 8.19 -26.61 19.20
C ARG A 36 7.30 -25.89 20.20
N HIS A 37 6.54 -24.89 19.74
CA HIS A 37 5.61 -24.16 20.58
C HIS A 37 4.54 -25.08 21.19
N GLU A 38 4.07 -26.06 20.41
CA GLU A 38 3.11 -27.09 20.89
C GLU A 38 3.79 -28.24 21.68
N GLY A 39 5.11 -28.21 21.84
CA GLY A 39 5.85 -29.31 22.48
C GLY A 39 5.87 -30.61 21.66
N ILE A 40 5.61 -30.54 20.35
CA ILE A 40 5.49 -31.71 19.47
C ILE A 40 6.71 -31.82 18.57
N SER A 41 7.43 -32.94 18.65
CA SER A 41 8.58 -33.26 17.77
C SER A 41 8.20 -34.10 16.56
N ASN A 42 7.09 -34.85 16.62
CA ASN A 42 6.65 -35.72 15.52
C ASN A 42 5.74 -34.95 14.53
N PRO A 43 6.15 -34.78 13.26
CA PRO A 43 5.37 -34.06 12.27
C PRO A 43 3.96 -34.61 12.04
N ARG A 44 3.77 -35.94 12.07
CA ARG A 44 2.45 -36.57 11.89
C ARG A 44 1.50 -36.29 13.05
N VAL A 45 2.02 -36.19 14.26
CA VAL A 45 1.21 -35.83 15.45
C VAL A 45 0.79 -34.36 15.35
N TYR A 46 1.73 -33.49 14.96
CA TYR A 46 1.44 -32.08 14.73
C TYR A 46 0.41 -31.87 13.60
N GLU A 47 0.52 -32.57 12.49
CA GLU A 47 -0.42 -32.50 11.38
C GLU A 47 -1.85 -32.88 11.81
N LYS A 48 -2.02 -33.93 12.62
CA LYS A 48 -3.32 -34.31 13.16
C LYS A 48 -3.90 -33.20 14.05
N LEU A 49 -3.08 -32.62 14.93
CA LEU A 49 -3.47 -31.51 15.79
C LEU A 49 -3.83 -30.27 14.95
N PHE A 50 -3.03 -29.95 13.95
CA PHE A 50 -3.27 -28.86 13.00
C PHE A 50 -4.63 -29.00 12.29
N VAL A 51 -4.99 -30.20 11.83
CA VAL A 51 -6.27 -30.46 11.15
C VAL A 51 -7.45 -30.27 12.12
N SER A 52 -7.30 -30.71 13.38
CA SER A 52 -8.39 -30.68 14.38
C SER A 52 -8.56 -29.36 15.12
N SER A 53 -7.49 -28.54 15.24
CA SER A 53 -7.49 -27.32 16.07
C SER A 53 -7.39 -26.04 15.23
N PRO A 54 -8.41 -25.17 15.24
CA PRO A 54 -8.35 -23.83 14.62
C PRO A 54 -7.23 -22.96 15.21
N ASP A 55 -6.98 -23.07 16.52
CA ASP A 55 -5.95 -22.27 17.20
C ASP A 55 -4.54 -22.66 16.76
N VAL A 56 -4.29 -23.96 16.56
CA VAL A 56 -3.01 -24.44 16.02
C VAL A 56 -2.80 -23.95 14.58
N ARG A 57 -3.89 -23.96 13.77
CA ARG A 57 -3.84 -23.39 12.43
C ARG A 57 -3.52 -21.89 12.46
N GLN A 58 -4.15 -21.12 13.37
CA GLN A 58 -3.90 -19.68 13.49
C GLN A 58 -2.45 -19.40 13.91
N ARG A 59 -1.91 -20.15 14.88
CA ARG A 59 -0.50 -20.02 15.28
C ARG A 59 0.48 -20.34 14.15
N LEU A 60 0.14 -21.31 13.30
CA LEU A 60 0.94 -21.56 12.10
C LEU A 60 0.86 -20.37 11.13
N ILE A 61 -0.31 -19.82 10.85
CA ILE A 61 -0.47 -18.61 10.03
C ILE A 61 0.41 -17.49 10.59
N ASP A 62 0.32 -17.23 11.91
CA ASP A 62 1.12 -16.20 12.60
C ASP A 62 2.63 -16.40 12.44
N SER A 63 3.08 -17.64 12.24
CA SER A 63 4.49 -18.00 12.10
C SER A 63 4.99 -17.92 10.65
N VAL A 64 4.13 -18.10 9.65
CA VAL A 64 4.52 -18.15 8.23
C VAL A 64 4.28 -16.83 7.51
N VAL A 65 3.36 -15.99 8.00
CA VAL A 65 3.07 -14.70 7.38
C VAL A 65 4.26 -13.75 7.60
N VAL A 66 4.73 -13.16 6.50
CA VAL A 66 5.83 -12.18 6.51
C VAL A 66 5.28 -10.81 6.93
N GLY A 67 5.46 -10.46 8.20
CA GLY A 67 4.97 -9.20 8.76
C GLY A 67 5.94 -8.01 8.61
N GLU A 68 6.77 -7.95 7.56
CA GLU A 68 7.72 -6.85 7.40
C GLU A 68 7.02 -5.56 6.96
N THR A 69 6.93 -4.61 7.88
CA THR A 69 6.31 -3.29 7.67
C THR A 69 6.99 -2.22 8.51
N TRP A 70 6.79 -0.94 8.14
CA TRP A 70 7.25 0.22 8.91
C TRP A 70 6.41 1.44 8.57
N PHE A 71 6.41 2.45 9.42
CA PHE A 71 5.69 3.69 9.21
C PHE A 71 6.12 4.40 7.92
N PHE A 72 5.14 4.82 7.13
CA PHE A 72 5.32 5.54 5.86
C PHE A 72 6.22 4.81 4.86
N ARG A 73 6.08 3.47 4.78
CA ARG A 73 6.79 2.65 3.80
C ARG A 73 6.62 3.21 2.39
N ASP A 74 7.77 3.52 1.74
CA ASP A 74 7.86 4.07 0.37
C ASP A 74 7.35 5.51 0.19
N ARG A 75 7.01 6.24 1.23
CA ARG A 75 6.53 7.66 1.27
C ARG A 75 5.63 8.12 0.11
N GLY A 76 5.96 7.83 -1.15
CA GLY A 76 5.22 8.23 -2.37
C GLY A 76 3.73 7.94 -2.30
N PRO A 77 3.27 6.74 -1.89
CA PRO A 77 1.86 6.42 -1.68
C PRO A 77 1.14 7.41 -0.76
N PHE A 78 1.77 7.80 0.35
CA PHE A 78 1.16 8.68 1.35
C PHE A 78 1.09 10.14 0.88
N LEU A 79 2.10 10.62 0.13
CA LEU A 79 2.06 11.95 -0.51
C LEU A 79 0.95 12.03 -1.57
N CYS A 80 0.82 10.98 -2.38
CA CYS A 80 -0.27 10.87 -3.36
C CYS A 80 -1.64 10.80 -2.66
N LEU A 81 -1.76 9.99 -1.59
CA LEU A 81 -2.97 9.90 -0.77
C LEU A 81 -3.39 11.27 -0.22
N ALA A 82 -2.47 12.03 0.39
CA ALA A 82 -2.76 13.34 0.98
C ALA A 82 -3.39 14.29 -0.04
N ARG A 83 -2.82 14.36 -1.24
CA ARG A 83 -3.33 15.23 -2.31
C ARG A 83 -4.68 14.74 -2.84
N HIS A 84 -4.78 13.45 -3.15
CA HIS A 84 -5.98 12.88 -3.75
C HIS A 84 -7.17 12.94 -2.78
N ALA A 85 -6.97 12.59 -1.51
CA ALA A 85 -8.02 12.63 -0.49
C ALA A 85 -8.51 14.06 -0.24
N ARG A 86 -7.63 15.06 -0.27
CA ARG A 86 -8.02 16.47 -0.17
C ARG A 86 -8.91 16.88 -1.35
N THR A 87 -8.50 16.56 -2.58
CA THR A 87 -9.32 16.84 -3.79
C THR A 87 -10.69 16.17 -3.72
N LEU A 88 -10.76 14.93 -3.25
CA LEU A 88 -12.04 14.22 -3.08
C LEU A 88 -12.92 14.88 -2.01
N HIS A 89 -12.33 15.27 -0.89
CA HIS A 89 -13.05 15.93 0.20
C HIS A 89 -13.53 17.33 -0.20
N GLU A 90 -12.71 18.12 -0.90
CA GLU A 90 -13.10 19.44 -1.42
C GLU A 90 -14.25 19.34 -2.42
N ALA A 91 -14.25 18.30 -3.26
CA ALA A 91 -15.31 18.05 -4.23
C ALA A 91 -16.62 17.56 -3.60
N ARG A 92 -16.55 16.88 -2.45
CA ARG A 92 -17.69 16.29 -1.73
C ARG A 92 -17.48 16.32 -0.22
N PRO A 93 -17.62 17.48 0.43
CA PRO A 93 -17.29 17.67 1.86
C PRO A 93 -18.10 16.76 2.81
N GLU A 94 -19.35 16.44 2.44
CA GLU A 94 -20.25 15.60 3.24
C GLU A 94 -20.00 14.09 3.06
N SER A 95 -19.14 13.70 2.12
CA SER A 95 -18.88 12.29 1.85
C SER A 95 -17.78 11.75 2.77
N VAL A 96 -18.01 10.58 3.34
CA VAL A 96 -16.99 9.84 4.11
C VAL A 96 -16.15 9.00 3.16
N LEU A 97 -14.82 9.19 3.21
CA LEU A 97 -13.87 8.38 2.47
C LEU A 97 -13.63 7.06 3.20
N ASN A 98 -14.19 5.97 2.69
CA ASN A 98 -13.89 4.64 3.19
C ASN A 98 -12.59 4.13 2.56
N ILE A 99 -11.64 3.73 3.38
CA ILE A 99 -10.30 3.31 2.99
C ILE A 99 -10.02 1.92 3.53
N LEU A 100 -9.41 1.05 2.72
CA LEU A 100 -8.99 -0.30 3.12
C LEU A 100 -7.46 -0.40 3.09
N SER A 101 -6.86 -0.96 4.13
CA SER A 101 -5.47 -1.43 4.17
C SER A 101 -5.45 -2.95 4.34
N ALA A 102 -5.03 -3.69 3.33
CA ALA A 102 -5.10 -5.16 3.29
C ALA A 102 -4.00 -5.77 2.39
N PRO A 103 -2.98 -6.44 3.00
CA PRO A 103 -2.80 -6.72 4.43
C PRO A 103 -2.22 -5.54 5.20
N CYS A 104 -2.56 -5.44 6.48
CA CYS A 104 -2.12 -4.34 7.33
C CYS A 104 -0.94 -4.69 8.26
N ALA A 105 -0.55 -5.94 8.33
CA ALA A 105 0.49 -6.46 9.22
C ALA A 105 0.34 -5.94 10.66
N THR A 106 1.39 -5.38 11.25
CA THR A 106 1.40 -4.88 12.63
C THR A 106 0.86 -3.43 12.77
N GLY A 107 0.18 -2.90 11.74
CA GLY A 107 -0.63 -1.69 11.83
C GLY A 107 0.07 -0.39 11.41
N GLU A 108 1.36 -0.42 11.06
CA GLU A 108 2.09 0.79 10.65
C GLU A 108 1.49 1.44 9.40
N GLU A 109 1.00 0.65 8.43
CA GLU A 109 0.39 1.19 7.21
C GLU A 109 -0.95 1.88 7.49
N PRO A 110 -1.97 1.27 8.11
CA PRO A 110 -3.23 1.96 8.37
C PRO A 110 -3.06 3.17 9.29
N TYR A 111 -2.18 3.14 10.26
CA TYR A 111 -1.88 4.32 11.07
C TYR A 111 -1.19 5.43 10.25
N SER A 112 -0.27 5.08 9.34
CA SER A 112 0.32 6.05 8.42
C SER A 112 -0.72 6.68 7.50
N ILE A 113 -1.73 5.93 7.06
CA ILE A 113 -2.88 6.46 6.30
C ILE A 113 -3.62 7.51 7.12
N VAL A 114 -4.02 7.18 8.35
CA VAL A 114 -4.73 8.12 9.23
C VAL A 114 -3.90 9.37 9.50
N MET A 115 -2.63 9.22 9.87
CA MET A 115 -1.72 10.34 10.13
C MET A 115 -1.58 11.25 8.90
N THR A 116 -1.49 10.65 7.70
CA THR A 116 -1.43 11.38 6.43
C THR A 116 -2.67 12.23 6.21
N LEU A 117 -3.86 11.68 6.43
CA LEU A 117 -5.12 12.39 6.22
C LEU A 117 -5.31 13.52 7.24
N LEU A 118 -5.00 13.27 8.50
CA LEU A 118 -5.04 14.29 9.55
C LEU A 118 -4.01 15.41 9.31
N ALA A 119 -2.79 15.07 8.87
CA ALA A 119 -1.75 16.04 8.52
C ALA A 119 -2.14 16.84 7.26
N ALA A 120 -2.89 16.24 6.33
CA ALA A 120 -3.44 16.91 5.16
C ALA A 120 -4.62 17.85 5.50
N GLY A 121 -5.07 17.90 6.76
CA GLY A 121 -6.13 18.78 7.24
C GLY A 121 -7.55 18.23 7.04
N LEU A 122 -7.72 16.94 6.74
CA LEU A 122 -9.05 16.35 6.65
C LEU A 122 -9.67 16.22 8.06
N PRO A 123 -10.95 16.59 8.22
CA PRO A 123 -11.66 16.37 9.47
C PRO A 123 -11.68 14.88 9.83
N PRO A 124 -11.49 14.53 11.12
CA PRO A 124 -11.54 13.12 11.53
C PRO A 124 -12.83 12.39 11.17
N SER A 125 -13.95 13.09 11.02
CA SER A 125 -15.24 12.52 10.63
C SER A 125 -15.38 12.23 9.13
N SER A 126 -14.47 12.75 8.30
CA SER A 126 -14.57 12.64 6.84
C SER A 126 -13.95 11.37 6.27
N PHE A 127 -13.41 10.48 7.09
CA PHE A 127 -12.83 9.21 6.63
C PHE A 127 -12.91 8.11 7.67
N THR A 128 -12.88 6.85 7.19
CA THR A 128 -12.73 5.63 7.98
C THR A 128 -11.65 4.75 7.37
N VAL A 129 -10.95 3.97 8.20
CA VAL A 129 -9.92 3.04 7.74
C VAL A 129 -10.22 1.65 8.30
N ASP A 130 -10.55 0.72 7.41
CA ASP A 130 -10.58 -0.71 7.72
C ASP A 130 -9.18 -1.30 7.46
N ALA A 131 -8.68 -2.09 8.39
CA ALA A 131 -7.39 -2.73 8.33
C ALA A 131 -7.52 -4.24 8.52
N VAL A 132 -6.98 -5.02 7.58
CA VAL A 132 -7.22 -6.46 7.51
C VAL A 132 -5.89 -7.20 7.45
N ASP A 133 -5.77 -8.28 8.24
CA ASP A 133 -4.65 -9.21 8.16
C ASP A 133 -5.09 -10.63 8.53
N ALA A 134 -4.36 -11.62 8.04
CA ALA A 134 -4.57 -13.03 8.37
C ALA A 134 -3.90 -13.44 9.69
N SER A 135 -2.96 -12.64 10.21
CA SER A 135 -2.23 -12.91 11.46
C SER A 135 -2.94 -12.27 12.66
N ALA A 136 -3.43 -13.10 13.57
CA ALA A 136 -4.01 -12.66 14.84
C ALA A 136 -2.97 -11.97 15.71
N LEU A 137 -1.73 -12.49 15.74
CA LEU A 137 -0.61 -11.91 16.48
C LEU A 137 -0.20 -10.53 15.95
N ALA A 138 -0.22 -10.34 14.61
CA ALA A 138 0.05 -9.06 14.00
C ALA A 138 -1.01 -8.03 14.39
N LEU A 139 -2.29 -8.41 14.34
CA LEU A 139 -3.40 -7.52 14.72
C LEU A 139 -3.42 -7.19 16.22
N GLU A 140 -2.98 -8.11 17.08
CA GLU A 140 -2.80 -7.83 18.50
C GLU A 140 -1.74 -6.74 18.73
N LYS A 141 -0.59 -6.84 18.04
CA LYS A 141 0.45 -5.81 18.06
C LYS A 141 -0.08 -4.48 17.50
N ALA A 142 -0.82 -4.51 16.40
CA ALA A 142 -1.45 -3.34 15.80
C ALA A 142 -2.38 -2.63 16.80
N ARG A 143 -3.26 -3.36 17.48
CA ARG A 143 -4.18 -2.78 18.48
C ARG A 143 -3.49 -2.21 19.72
N ARG A 144 -2.33 -2.76 20.12
CA ARG A 144 -1.51 -2.17 21.21
C ARG A 144 -0.93 -0.82 20.80
N ALA A 145 -0.76 -0.58 19.51
CA ALA A 145 -0.28 0.67 18.91
C ALA A 145 1.03 1.21 19.52
N CYS A 146 1.89 0.31 20.02
CA CYS A 146 3.17 0.63 20.64
C CYS A 146 4.30 -0.02 19.85
N TYR A 147 5.25 0.80 19.37
CA TYR A 147 6.22 0.42 18.39
C TYR A 147 7.66 0.70 18.82
N LEU A 148 8.55 -0.23 18.48
CA LEU A 148 9.98 -0.08 18.70
C LEU A 148 10.64 0.71 17.56
N LYS A 149 11.88 1.12 17.76
CA LYS A 149 12.68 1.89 16.78
C LYS A 149 12.75 1.21 15.40
N SER A 150 12.64 -0.11 15.34
CA SER A 150 12.65 -0.88 14.08
C SER A 150 11.46 -0.56 13.14
N SER A 151 10.33 -0.11 13.68
CA SER A 151 9.16 0.31 12.89
C SER A 151 9.33 1.71 12.28
N PHE A 152 10.44 2.39 12.56
CA PHE A 152 10.74 3.73 12.07
C PHE A 152 11.98 3.69 11.19
N ARG A 153 11.82 3.89 9.89
CA ARG A 153 12.93 3.95 8.94
C ARG A 153 13.06 5.38 8.41
N GLY A 154 14.20 6.02 8.73
CA GLY A 154 14.46 7.42 8.40
C GLY A 154 13.78 8.42 9.33
N ASN A 155 13.85 9.71 8.98
CA ASN A 155 13.20 10.79 9.74
C ASN A 155 11.75 10.97 9.25
N LEU A 156 10.79 10.88 10.16
CA LEU A 156 9.36 11.05 9.84
C LEU A 156 8.93 12.51 9.68
N GLY A 157 9.76 13.47 10.14
CA GLY A 157 9.40 14.89 10.21
C GLY A 157 8.56 15.24 11.45
N GLU A 158 8.56 16.52 11.81
CA GLU A 158 7.88 17.03 13.00
C GLU A 158 6.34 16.89 12.90
N ASP A 159 5.78 17.08 11.70
CA ASP A 159 4.35 16.98 11.44
C ASP A 159 3.77 15.60 11.78
N VAL A 160 4.61 14.56 11.69
CA VAL A 160 4.23 13.19 12.01
C VAL A 160 4.58 12.83 13.45
N ALA A 161 5.66 13.41 14.00
CA ALA A 161 6.12 13.14 15.37
C ALA A 161 5.02 13.43 16.41
N ARG A 162 4.17 14.42 16.17
CA ARG A 162 3.02 14.78 17.04
C ARG A 162 1.98 13.67 17.22
N PHE A 163 1.98 12.66 16.38
CA PHE A 163 1.08 11.51 16.48
C PHE A 163 1.64 10.36 17.33
N PHE A 164 2.80 10.57 17.96
CA PHE A 164 3.44 9.58 18.81
C PHE A 164 3.73 10.16 20.19
N GLU A 165 3.51 9.33 21.20
CA GLU A 165 3.87 9.58 22.58
C GLU A 165 5.05 8.67 22.95
N THR A 166 6.10 9.23 23.55
CA THR A 166 7.23 8.42 24.04
C THR A 166 6.84 7.70 25.32
N THR A 167 7.01 6.39 25.35
CA THR A 167 6.76 5.55 26.54
C THR A 167 8.00 4.73 26.86
N PRO A 168 8.13 4.15 28.08
CA PRO A 168 9.22 3.24 28.41
C PRO A 168 9.31 2.02 27.49
N SER A 169 8.19 1.59 26.89
CA SER A 169 8.09 0.44 25.99
C SER A 169 8.25 0.79 24.51
N GLY A 170 8.46 2.06 24.15
CA GLY A 170 8.62 2.52 22.78
C GLY A 170 7.79 3.76 22.47
N SER A 171 7.46 3.94 21.20
CA SER A 171 6.61 5.04 20.73
C SER A 171 5.17 4.54 20.56
N LYS A 172 4.25 5.12 21.32
CA LYS A 172 2.82 4.80 21.26
C LYS A 172 2.12 5.76 20.30
N VAL A 173 1.29 5.23 19.41
CA VAL A 173 0.42 6.03 18.54
C VAL A 173 -0.68 6.69 19.38
N THR A 174 -0.94 7.97 19.15
CA THR A 174 -1.95 8.73 19.89
C THR A 174 -3.36 8.18 19.66
N ASP A 175 -4.21 8.29 20.65
CA ASP A 175 -5.61 7.84 20.61
C ASP A 175 -6.43 8.47 19.48
N ALA A 176 -6.09 9.70 19.08
CA ALA A 176 -6.72 10.38 17.96
C ALA A 176 -6.56 9.62 16.64
N VAL A 177 -5.42 8.93 16.46
CA VAL A 177 -5.13 8.08 15.30
C VAL A 177 -5.72 6.68 15.49
N VAL A 178 -5.48 6.07 16.66
CA VAL A 178 -5.90 4.68 16.96
C VAL A 178 -7.40 4.48 16.73
N ARG A 179 -8.22 5.39 17.20
CA ARG A 179 -9.70 5.32 17.10
C ARG A 179 -10.24 5.40 15.67
N ARG A 180 -9.39 5.68 14.66
CA ARG A 180 -9.79 5.79 13.25
C ARG A 180 -9.56 4.53 12.45
N VAL A 181 -8.97 3.49 13.06
CA VAL A 181 -8.67 2.23 12.40
C VAL A 181 -9.48 1.09 13.03
N ALA A 182 -10.23 0.38 12.21
CA ALA A 182 -10.93 -0.84 12.58
C ALA A 182 -10.14 -2.06 12.07
N PHE A 183 -9.67 -2.92 13.00
CA PHE A 183 -8.86 -4.10 12.68
C PHE A 183 -9.71 -5.37 12.59
N HIS A 184 -9.54 -6.13 11.52
CA HIS A 184 -10.29 -7.35 11.22
C HIS A 184 -9.35 -8.51 10.91
N LEU A 185 -9.59 -9.67 11.54
CA LEU A 185 -8.86 -10.90 11.27
C LEU A 185 -9.55 -11.63 10.10
N GLU A 186 -8.96 -11.54 8.92
CA GLU A 186 -9.47 -12.18 7.72
C GLU A 186 -8.35 -12.58 6.76
N ASN A 187 -8.52 -13.73 6.13
CA ASN A 187 -7.62 -14.19 5.07
C ASN A 187 -8.19 -13.81 3.69
N LEU A 188 -7.49 -12.92 2.99
CA LEU A 188 -7.90 -12.39 1.69
C LEU A 188 -8.00 -13.46 0.58
N ALA A 189 -7.35 -14.60 0.73
CA ALA A 189 -7.40 -15.67 -0.24
C ALA A 189 -8.67 -16.56 -0.10
N LEU A 190 -9.37 -16.52 1.05
CA LEU A 190 -10.56 -17.34 1.29
C LEU A 190 -11.81 -16.76 0.63
N PRO A 191 -12.73 -17.62 0.11
CA PRO A 191 -14.05 -17.17 -0.30
C PRO A 191 -14.78 -16.44 0.84
N GLY A 192 -15.53 -15.39 0.50
CA GLY A 192 -16.33 -14.65 1.49
C GLY A 192 -15.57 -13.64 2.36
N SER A 193 -14.24 -13.61 2.32
CA SER A 193 -13.47 -12.58 3.02
C SER A 193 -13.91 -11.18 2.58
N LEU A 194 -14.00 -10.24 3.51
CA LEU A 194 -14.50 -8.87 3.33
C LEU A 194 -16.00 -8.81 2.88
N ALA A 195 -16.78 -9.88 3.06
CA ALA A 195 -18.21 -9.86 2.75
C ALA A 195 -18.92 -8.80 3.63
N GLY A 196 -19.78 -8.00 2.98
CA GLY A 196 -20.52 -6.93 3.66
C GLY A 196 -19.71 -5.68 3.99
N ARG A 197 -18.45 -5.59 3.57
CA ARG A 197 -17.61 -4.39 3.71
C ARG A 197 -17.59 -3.56 2.43
N GLY A 198 -17.16 -2.31 2.56
CA GLY A 198 -17.08 -1.37 1.45
C GLY A 198 -18.44 -0.78 1.05
N PRO A 199 -18.57 -0.16 -0.13
CA PRO A 199 -17.47 0.06 -1.07
C PRO A 199 -16.40 1.02 -0.54
N TYR A 200 -15.17 0.89 -1.06
CA TYR A 200 -14.05 1.74 -0.68
C TYR A 200 -13.70 2.73 -1.80
N ALA A 201 -13.38 3.95 -1.43
CA ALA A 201 -12.84 4.96 -2.36
C ALA A 201 -11.35 4.74 -2.63
N ILE A 202 -10.64 4.20 -1.64
CA ILE A 202 -9.20 3.99 -1.69
C ILE A 202 -8.87 2.61 -1.07
N ILE A 203 -8.01 1.84 -1.76
CA ILE A 203 -7.50 0.56 -1.25
C ILE A 203 -5.96 0.59 -1.28
N PHE A 204 -5.35 0.20 -0.17
CA PHE A 204 -3.95 -0.18 -0.09
C PHE A 204 -3.86 -1.71 -0.09
N CYS A 205 -3.35 -2.29 -1.19
CA CYS A 205 -3.07 -3.72 -1.31
C CYS A 205 -1.62 -3.88 -1.74
N ARG A 206 -0.72 -3.90 -0.75
CA ARG A 206 0.71 -3.75 -0.98
C ARG A 206 1.51 -4.90 -0.39
N ASN A 207 2.50 -5.36 -1.17
CA ASN A 207 3.47 -6.37 -0.75
C ASN A 207 2.86 -7.71 -0.30
N LEU A 208 1.75 -8.09 -0.90
CA LEU A 208 1.03 -9.34 -0.66
C LEU A 208 1.16 -10.31 -1.83
N LEU A 209 0.87 -9.83 -3.06
CA LEU A 209 0.74 -10.69 -4.23
C LEU A 209 2.06 -11.40 -4.60
N ILE A 210 3.20 -10.85 -4.18
CA ILE A 210 4.53 -11.44 -4.38
C ILE A 210 4.69 -12.81 -3.71
N TYR A 211 3.89 -13.11 -2.69
CA TYR A 211 3.92 -14.35 -1.94
C TYR A 211 2.79 -15.32 -2.33
N MET A 212 1.88 -14.89 -3.21
CA MET A 212 0.64 -15.61 -3.51
C MET A 212 0.77 -16.49 -4.76
N THR A 213 0.08 -17.63 -4.74
CA THR A 213 -0.12 -18.44 -5.94
C THR A 213 -0.89 -17.66 -7.02
N SER A 214 -0.78 -18.08 -8.27
CA SER A 214 -1.48 -17.41 -9.37
C SER A 214 -3.01 -17.37 -9.16
N GLU A 215 -3.59 -18.45 -8.64
CA GLU A 215 -5.02 -18.55 -8.35
C GLU A 215 -5.42 -17.62 -7.20
N ALA A 216 -4.60 -17.55 -6.15
CA ALA A 216 -4.84 -16.65 -5.02
C ALA A 216 -4.77 -15.17 -5.44
N ARG A 217 -3.81 -14.82 -6.30
CA ARG A 217 -3.72 -13.46 -6.88
C ARG A 217 -4.98 -13.07 -7.62
N LEU A 218 -5.55 -13.98 -8.41
CA LEU A 218 -6.82 -13.72 -9.12
C LEU A 218 -7.99 -13.55 -8.16
N ARG A 219 -8.12 -14.44 -7.15
CA ARG A 219 -9.17 -14.29 -6.13
C ARG A 219 -9.08 -12.98 -5.37
N ILE A 220 -7.87 -12.55 -5.01
CA ILE A 220 -7.62 -11.26 -4.34
C ILE A 220 -7.96 -10.11 -5.30
N PHE A 221 -7.53 -10.19 -6.55
CA PHE A 221 -7.88 -9.20 -7.56
C PHE A 221 -9.39 -9.01 -7.69
N ASP A 222 -10.15 -10.09 -7.94
CA ASP A 222 -11.60 -10.04 -8.10
C ASP A 222 -12.30 -9.42 -6.89
N ARG A 223 -11.76 -9.67 -5.70
CA ARG A 223 -12.29 -9.11 -4.45
C ARG A 223 -12.02 -7.62 -4.34
N MET A 224 -10.78 -7.20 -4.50
CA MET A 224 -10.40 -5.78 -4.43
C MET A 224 -11.12 -4.98 -5.54
N ASP A 225 -11.24 -5.56 -6.73
CA ASP A 225 -11.97 -4.92 -7.83
C ASP A 225 -13.45 -4.70 -7.49
N ARG A 226 -14.14 -5.69 -6.92
CA ARG A 226 -15.53 -5.50 -6.49
C ARG A 226 -15.69 -4.46 -5.39
N LEU A 227 -14.73 -4.36 -4.46
CA LEU A 227 -14.81 -3.48 -3.31
C LEU A 227 -14.40 -2.03 -3.63
N LEU A 228 -13.55 -1.80 -4.63
CA LEU A 228 -13.13 -0.47 -5.03
C LEU A 228 -14.18 0.17 -5.95
N ILE A 229 -14.60 1.37 -5.63
CA ILE A 229 -15.54 2.12 -6.50
C ILE A 229 -14.92 2.40 -7.88
N PRO A 230 -15.73 2.56 -8.94
CA PRO A 230 -15.26 3.08 -10.21
C PRO A 230 -14.55 4.43 -10.05
N GLY A 231 -13.39 4.60 -10.66
CA GLY A 231 -12.53 5.78 -10.48
C GLY A 231 -11.80 5.82 -9.13
N GLY A 232 -11.99 4.81 -8.28
CA GLY A 232 -11.30 4.68 -6.99
C GLY A 232 -9.80 4.42 -7.15
N LEU A 233 -9.06 4.67 -6.09
CA LEU A 233 -7.60 4.65 -6.07
C LEU A 233 -7.08 3.38 -5.40
N LEU A 234 -6.18 2.67 -6.09
CA LEU A 234 -5.48 1.50 -5.57
C LEU A 234 -3.99 1.80 -5.41
N PHE A 235 -3.47 1.61 -4.21
CA PHE A 235 -2.03 1.59 -3.95
C PHE A 235 -1.51 0.17 -3.88
N THR A 236 -0.40 -0.12 -4.57
CA THR A 236 0.19 -1.46 -4.67
C THR A 236 1.64 -1.47 -4.19
N GLY A 237 2.23 -2.65 -4.03
CA GLY A 237 3.67 -2.78 -3.95
C GLY A 237 4.32 -2.49 -5.31
N HIS A 238 5.54 -1.98 -5.29
CA HIS A 238 6.28 -1.61 -6.51
C HIS A 238 6.29 -2.72 -7.57
N THR A 239 6.58 -3.96 -7.18
CA THR A 239 6.66 -5.11 -8.09
C THR A 239 5.30 -5.66 -8.52
N GLU A 240 4.22 -5.22 -7.88
CA GLU A 240 2.86 -5.70 -8.09
C GLU A 240 2.06 -4.83 -9.07
N THR A 241 2.53 -3.59 -9.33
CA THR A 241 1.84 -2.60 -10.16
C THR A 241 1.47 -3.15 -11.55
N ASN A 242 2.38 -3.90 -12.19
CA ASN A 242 2.16 -4.46 -13.51
C ASN A 242 1.02 -5.51 -13.53
N PHE A 243 0.82 -6.25 -12.45
CA PHE A 243 -0.26 -7.23 -12.33
C PHE A 243 -1.65 -6.57 -12.45
N TRP A 244 -1.81 -5.39 -11.81
CA TRP A 244 -3.05 -4.61 -11.84
C TRP A 244 -3.23 -3.87 -13.17
N HIS A 245 -2.14 -3.31 -13.70
CA HIS A 245 -2.14 -2.61 -14.98
C HIS A 245 -2.61 -3.51 -16.12
N GLN A 246 -2.11 -4.76 -16.18
CA GLN A 246 -2.55 -5.75 -17.18
C GLN A 246 -4.03 -6.12 -17.08
N ARG A 247 -4.71 -5.73 -15.99
CA ARG A 247 -6.15 -5.97 -15.73
C ARG A 247 -6.99 -4.70 -15.83
N GLY A 248 -6.48 -3.69 -16.55
CA GLY A 248 -7.22 -2.49 -16.91
C GLY A 248 -7.08 -1.32 -15.94
N TYR A 249 -6.33 -1.46 -14.86
CA TYR A 249 -6.06 -0.33 -13.98
C TYR A 249 -5.05 0.63 -14.62
N SER A 250 -5.30 1.93 -14.52
CA SER A 250 -4.46 2.97 -15.12
C SER A 250 -3.51 3.57 -14.08
N PRO A 251 -2.19 3.56 -14.32
CA PRO A 251 -1.24 4.19 -13.42
C PRO A 251 -1.47 5.70 -13.31
N LEU A 252 -1.40 6.23 -12.09
CA LEU A 252 -1.33 7.68 -11.89
C LEU A 252 0.08 8.19 -12.21
N PRO A 253 0.21 9.36 -12.87
CA PRO A 253 1.49 9.99 -13.16
C PRO A 253 2.07 10.65 -11.90
N TRP A 254 2.36 9.84 -10.89
CA TRP A 254 2.93 10.28 -9.62
C TRP A 254 4.14 9.41 -9.29
N ASP A 255 5.30 10.04 -9.21
CA ASP A 255 6.55 9.31 -8.97
C ASP A 255 6.50 8.48 -7.68
N ARG A 256 6.91 7.22 -7.79
CA ARG A 256 7.01 6.25 -6.67
C ARG A 256 5.75 6.08 -5.81
N ALA A 257 4.57 6.51 -6.28
CA ALA A 257 3.33 6.30 -5.54
C ALA A 257 2.77 4.89 -5.70
N PHE A 258 3.14 4.21 -6.79
CA PHE A 258 2.58 2.89 -7.13
C PHE A 258 1.06 2.87 -7.06
N ALA A 259 0.47 3.98 -7.48
CA ALA A 259 -0.95 4.26 -7.42
C ALA A 259 -1.58 4.03 -8.80
N LEU A 260 -2.73 3.37 -8.78
CA LEU A 260 -3.51 3.10 -9.98
C LEU A 260 -4.97 3.50 -9.75
N THR A 261 -5.66 3.90 -10.81
CA THR A 261 -7.10 4.14 -10.79
C THR A 261 -7.85 2.97 -11.40
N LYS A 262 -8.96 2.59 -10.78
CA LYS A 262 -9.92 1.66 -11.36
C LYS A 262 -10.63 2.35 -12.53
N PRO A 263 -10.78 1.71 -13.71
CA PRO A 263 -11.52 2.29 -14.82
C PRO A 263 -12.96 2.60 -14.41
N ALA A 264 -13.44 3.79 -14.81
CA ALA A 264 -14.86 4.08 -14.73
C ALA A 264 -15.61 3.19 -15.75
N PRO A 265 -16.86 2.76 -15.47
CA PRO A 265 -17.68 2.13 -16.48
C PRO A 265 -17.71 3.03 -17.72
N ALA A 266 -17.45 2.46 -18.89
CA ALA A 266 -17.63 3.21 -20.12
C ALA A 266 -19.04 3.82 -20.09
N ALA A 267 -19.13 5.16 -20.06
CA ALA A 267 -20.40 5.81 -20.25
C ALA A 267 -20.97 5.19 -21.54
N SER A 268 -22.12 4.53 -21.42
CA SER A 268 -22.82 4.03 -22.59
C SER A 268 -22.91 5.21 -23.55
N ARG A 269 -22.11 5.19 -24.62
CA ARG A 269 -22.26 6.13 -25.72
C ARG A 269 -23.66 5.87 -26.20
N GLY A 270 -24.59 6.72 -25.75
CA GLY A 270 -25.89 6.77 -26.31
C GLY A 270 -25.65 6.87 -27.82
N THR A 271 -26.09 5.88 -28.54
CA THR A 271 -26.18 5.93 -30.00
C THR A 271 -26.97 7.20 -30.32
N VAL A 272 -26.25 8.27 -30.62
CA VAL A 272 -26.82 9.40 -31.31
C VAL A 272 -27.14 8.85 -32.69
N THR A 273 -28.34 8.30 -32.79
CA THR A 273 -28.94 8.10 -34.11
C THR A 273 -29.06 9.48 -34.74
N SER A 274 -28.16 9.75 -35.66
CA SER A 274 -28.26 10.89 -36.55
C SER A 274 -29.62 10.76 -37.27
N ARG A 275 -30.62 11.49 -36.79
CA ARG A 275 -31.81 11.73 -37.55
C ARG A 275 -31.40 12.60 -38.74
N ASN A 276 -31.48 11.99 -39.90
CA ASN A 276 -31.41 12.67 -41.18
C ASN A 276 -32.60 13.64 -41.24
N PRO A 277 -32.42 14.94 -41.52
CA PRO A 277 -33.50 15.91 -41.56
C PRO A 277 -34.09 16.03 -42.98
N ASP A 278 -34.62 14.94 -43.56
CA ASP A 278 -35.40 15.05 -44.81
C ASP A 278 -36.34 13.83 -44.94
N GLN A 279 -37.54 13.98 -44.38
CA GLN A 279 -38.77 13.42 -44.96
C GLN A 279 -40.02 14.05 -44.33
N PRO A 280 -41.03 14.44 -45.16
CA PRO A 280 -42.14 15.29 -44.73
C PRO A 280 -43.28 14.55 -44.06
N THR A 281 -43.94 15.28 -43.19
CA THR A 281 -45.14 14.96 -42.43
C THR A 281 -46.37 14.75 -43.30
N SER A 282 -47.25 13.80 -42.94
CA SER A 282 -48.70 14.00 -43.09
C SER A 282 -49.50 13.19 -42.03
N PRO A 283 -50.69 13.69 -41.67
CA PRO A 283 -51.32 13.43 -40.39
C PRO A 283 -52.57 12.56 -40.49
N GLU A 284 -53.03 12.02 -39.33
CA GLU A 284 -54.39 11.54 -39.01
C GLU A 284 -54.27 10.43 -37.96
N GLY A 285 -54.99 10.33 -36.89
CA GLY A 285 -56.19 10.94 -36.41
C GLY A 285 -56.68 10.19 -35.17
N LYS A 286 -57.41 10.92 -34.32
CA LYS A 286 -58.45 10.49 -33.37
C LYS A 286 -58.06 9.75 -32.09
N ARG A 287 -58.07 10.43 -30.92
CA ARG A 287 -59.18 10.56 -29.93
C ARG A 287 -59.57 9.29 -29.18
N ARG A 288 -59.41 9.39 -27.87
CA ARG A 288 -60.42 9.29 -26.73
C ARG A 288 -59.64 9.23 -25.43
N GLU A 289 -59.72 10.26 -24.57
CA GLU A 289 -60.71 10.50 -23.50
C GLU A 289 -60.96 9.26 -22.65
N THR A 290 -60.68 9.38 -21.35
CA THR A 290 -61.50 9.80 -20.18
C THR A 290 -60.70 9.49 -18.93
N ALA A 291 -60.57 10.38 -18.05
CA ALA A 291 -61.32 11.02 -16.97
C ALA A 291 -60.85 10.50 -15.59
N VAL A 292 -60.24 11.37 -14.82
CA VAL A 292 -60.73 12.00 -13.59
C VAL A 292 -60.95 11.07 -12.38
N LEU A 293 -60.27 11.29 -11.31
CA LEU A 293 -60.86 11.71 -10.03
C LEU A 293 -59.79 12.05 -8.97
N SER A 294 -59.91 13.30 -8.51
CA SER A 294 -59.31 13.91 -7.34
C SER A 294 -59.89 13.37 -6.03
N THR A 295 -59.14 13.40 -4.97
CA THR A 295 -59.70 13.91 -3.69
C THR A 295 -58.57 14.48 -2.79
N ASP A 296 -58.76 15.74 -2.48
CA ASP A 296 -58.19 16.52 -1.38
C ASP A 296 -58.44 15.88 -0.03
N THR A 297 -57.51 16.06 0.91
CA THR A 297 -57.90 16.54 2.25
C THR A 297 -56.70 17.21 2.94
N ALA A 298 -56.85 18.51 3.15
CA ALA A 298 -56.03 19.34 4.01
C ALA A 298 -56.50 19.25 5.45
N VAL A 299 -55.58 19.28 6.43
CA VAL A 299 -55.87 19.75 7.79
C VAL A 299 -54.72 20.64 8.29
N LYS A 300 -55.18 21.82 8.73
CA LYS A 300 -54.43 22.94 9.26
C LYS A 300 -53.95 22.75 10.71
N GLY A 301 -52.78 23.35 11.02
CA GLY A 301 -52.75 24.32 12.16
C GLY A 301 -52.03 23.95 13.43
N LYS A 302 -50.91 24.56 13.73
CA LYS A 302 -50.75 25.62 14.77
C LYS A 302 -49.27 25.77 15.20
N THR A 303 -48.73 26.96 15.00
CA THR A 303 -47.60 27.60 15.74
C THR A 303 -48.18 28.41 16.91
N PRO A 304 -47.45 29.05 17.83
CA PRO A 304 -46.07 28.88 18.38
C PRO A 304 -46.10 29.01 19.94
N ILE A 305 -44.95 28.77 20.60
CA ILE A 305 -44.65 29.40 21.89
C ILE A 305 -43.11 29.57 22.04
N ARG A 306 -42.70 30.83 22.24
CA ARG A 306 -41.40 31.29 22.74
C ARG A 306 -41.61 31.75 24.21
N PRO A 307 -40.62 31.65 25.11
CA PRO A 307 -40.16 32.80 25.87
C PRO A 307 -38.60 32.88 25.94
N GLU A 308 -38.07 34.05 25.63
CA GLU A 308 -37.45 35.12 26.42
C GLU A 308 -36.25 34.72 27.30
N ALA A 309 -35.11 35.18 26.89
CA ALA A 309 -34.19 36.22 27.38
C ALA A 309 -33.55 36.03 28.76
N GLY A 310 -32.22 35.98 28.78
CA GLY A 310 -31.38 36.13 29.95
C GLY A 310 -29.94 36.43 29.53
N GLU A 311 -29.59 37.69 29.37
CA GLU A 311 -28.25 38.21 29.12
C GLU A 311 -27.31 37.96 30.30
N ARG A 312 -26.09 37.43 30.03
CA ARG A 312 -24.87 37.81 30.76
C ARG A 312 -23.69 37.86 29.82
N LYS A 313 -23.18 39.06 29.61
CA LYS A 313 -21.92 39.39 28.96
C LYS A 313 -20.75 38.94 29.84
N ALA A 314 -19.75 38.27 29.28
CA ALA A 314 -18.39 38.18 29.79
C ALA A 314 -17.38 38.35 28.62
N PRO A 315 -16.14 38.80 28.86
CA PRO A 315 -15.41 39.70 27.96
C PRO A 315 -14.70 38.96 26.83
N PHE A 316 -14.52 39.74 25.78
CA PHE A 316 -13.83 39.44 24.54
C PHE A 316 -12.34 39.11 24.81
N GLU A 317 -11.94 37.84 24.70
CA GLU A 317 -10.55 37.45 24.48
C GLU A 317 -10.29 37.41 22.99
N GLU A 318 -9.25 38.09 22.57
CA GLU A 318 -8.73 38.21 21.22
C GLU A 318 -8.50 36.82 20.61
N ARG A 319 -9.36 36.44 19.67
CA ARG A 319 -9.15 35.25 18.83
C ARG A 319 -7.93 35.52 17.93
N GLN A 320 -6.83 34.88 18.24
CA GLN A 320 -5.74 34.70 17.29
C GLN A 320 -6.31 34.03 16.04
N GLN A 321 -6.14 34.68 14.91
CA GLN A 321 -6.50 34.16 13.60
C GLN A 321 -5.82 32.81 13.37
N PRO A 322 -6.52 31.79 12.88
CA PRO A 322 -5.87 30.53 12.50
C PRO A 322 -4.93 30.82 11.35
N ALA A 323 -3.67 30.40 11.51
CA ALA A 323 -2.65 30.44 10.47
C ALA A 323 -3.17 29.83 9.17
N LYS A 324 -2.95 30.52 8.04
CA LYS A 324 -3.37 30.09 6.71
C LYS A 324 -2.87 28.67 6.42
N PRO A 325 -3.76 27.71 6.09
CA PRO A 325 -3.34 26.37 5.68
C PRO A 325 -2.75 26.45 4.27
N GLY A 326 -1.45 26.32 4.15
CA GLY A 326 -0.82 26.34 2.83
C GLY A 326 0.71 26.25 2.79
N ALA A 327 1.39 26.42 3.92
CA ALA A 327 2.85 26.57 3.90
C ALA A 327 3.66 25.31 4.31
N ALA A 328 3.04 24.26 4.85
CA ALA A 328 3.79 23.16 5.47
C ALA A 328 4.28 22.05 4.50
N TYR A 329 3.83 22.06 3.23
CA TYR A 329 4.26 21.06 2.24
C TYR A 329 4.99 21.65 1.02
N ALA A 330 5.16 22.96 0.94
CA ALA A 330 5.86 23.62 -0.16
C ALA A 330 7.41 23.59 -0.02
N ASP A 331 7.93 23.35 1.17
CA ASP A 331 9.38 23.31 1.46
C ASP A 331 9.84 21.96 2.06
N VAL A 332 9.37 20.83 1.52
CA VAL A 332 10.20 19.63 1.61
C VAL A 332 11.34 19.85 0.62
N LYS A 333 12.43 20.47 1.09
CA LYS A 333 13.72 20.41 0.41
C LYS A 333 13.96 18.95 0.07
N ILE A 334 13.83 18.61 -1.22
CA ILE A 334 14.41 17.40 -1.79
C ILE A 334 15.82 17.39 -1.21
N PRO A 335 16.22 16.41 -0.39
CA PRO A 335 17.57 16.40 0.12
C PRO A 335 18.49 16.53 -1.09
N PRO A 336 19.63 17.19 -1.01
CA PRO A 336 20.60 17.28 -2.10
C PRO A 336 21.17 15.87 -2.36
N THR A 337 20.33 15.03 -2.95
CA THR A 337 20.53 13.60 -3.20
C THR A 337 21.59 13.39 -4.27
N ASP A 338 21.76 14.36 -5.17
CA ASP A 338 22.70 14.23 -6.27
C ASP A 338 24.15 14.56 -5.87
N LEU A 339 24.38 15.59 -5.07
CA LEU A 339 25.74 16.07 -4.82
C LEU A 339 26.64 15.06 -4.08
N GLN A 340 26.13 14.34 -3.10
CA GLN A 340 26.96 13.42 -2.30
C GLN A 340 27.22 12.10 -3.03
N ILE A 341 26.29 11.62 -3.83
CA ILE A 341 26.49 10.43 -4.70
C ILE A 341 27.34 10.81 -5.91
N GLN A 342 27.17 12.00 -6.48
CA GLN A 342 28.05 12.53 -7.52
C GLN A 342 29.48 12.67 -7.01
N GLU A 343 29.69 13.16 -5.80
CA GLU A 343 31.01 13.22 -5.18
C GLU A 343 31.61 11.83 -4.95
N ALA A 344 30.79 10.86 -4.52
CA ALA A 344 31.22 9.47 -4.41
C ALA A 344 31.63 8.88 -5.78
N ARG A 345 30.89 9.19 -6.86
CA ARG A 345 31.26 8.79 -8.24
C ARG A 345 32.60 9.44 -8.65
N ARG A 346 32.75 10.75 -8.39
CA ARG A 346 34.00 11.48 -8.69
C ARG A 346 35.21 10.87 -7.98
N LEU A 347 35.07 10.49 -6.70
CA LEU A 347 36.13 9.79 -5.97
C LEU A 347 36.44 8.41 -6.57
N ALA A 348 35.40 7.66 -6.97
CA ALA A 348 35.57 6.37 -7.64
C ALA A 348 36.33 6.53 -8.97
N ASP A 349 35.97 7.52 -9.78
CA ASP A 349 36.62 7.84 -11.05
C ASP A 349 38.07 8.30 -10.87
N ALA A 350 38.38 8.98 -9.75
CA ALA A 350 39.73 9.36 -9.35
C ALA A 350 40.56 8.23 -8.72
N GLY A 351 39.98 7.02 -8.57
CA GLY A 351 40.65 5.85 -7.99
C GLY A 351 40.57 5.76 -6.46
N ASP A 352 39.97 6.73 -5.76
CA ASP A 352 39.70 6.63 -4.31
C ASP A 352 38.45 5.80 -4.03
N THR A 353 38.59 4.48 -4.24
CA THR A 353 37.52 3.50 -4.02
C THR A 353 37.08 3.42 -2.56
N ALA A 354 38.02 3.63 -1.62
CA ALA A 354 37.72 3.62 -0.18
C ALA A 354 36.90 4.85 0.25
N GLY A 355 37.25 6.02 -0.23
CA GLY A 355 36.52 7.28 -0.04
C GLY A 355 35.11 7.19 -0.63
N ALA A 356 35.00 6.74 -1.88
CA ALA A 356 33.72 6.53 -2.54
C ALA A 356 32.80 5.57 -1.77
N ALA A 357 33.30 4.41 -1.34
CA ALA A 357 32.55 3.43 -0.56
C ALA A 357 32.12 3.99 0.82
N ARG A 358 32.97 4.82 1.45
CA ARG A 358 32.62 5.49 2.72
C ARG A 358 31.46 6.46 2.51
N LEU A 359 31.52 7.33 1.50
CA LEU A 359 30.44 8.27 1.18
C LEU A 359 29.11 7.56 0.86
N CYS A 360 29.14 6.47 0.09
CA CYS A 360 27.94 5.69 -0.18
C CYS A 360 27.33 5.09 1.10
N ARG A 361 28.16 4.57 2.02
CA ARG A 361 27.70 4.05 3.32
C ARG A 361 27.15 5.14 4.22
N GLU A 362 27.80 6.30 4.28
CA GLU A 362 27.32 7.47 5.03
C GLU A 362 26.00 7.98 4.47
N TYR A 363 25.90 8.05 3.15
CA TYR A 363 24.68 8.40 2.46
C TYR A 363 23.52 7.45 2.82
N THR A 364 23.73 6.14 2.66
CA THR A 364 22.69 5.13 2.96
C THR A 364 22.30 5.11 4.44
N ARG A 365 23.25 5.42 5.35
CA ARG A 365 22.98 5.54 6.77
C ARG A 365 22.17 6.80 7.11
N LYS A 366 22.44 7.94 6.43
CA LYS A 366 21.84 9.24 6.72
C LYS A 366 20.49 9.43 6.03
N PHE A 367 20.38 8.99 4.78
CA PHE A 367 19.25 9.27 3.91
C PHE A 367 18.43 8.01 3.56
N GLY A 368 18.91 6.84 3.95
CA GLY A 368 18.30 5.56 3.63
C GLY A 368 18.87 4.91 2.36
N PRO A 369 18.37 3.71 2.03
CA PRO A 369 18.79 2.96 0.84
C PRO A 369 18.50 3.74 -0.45
N ALA A 370 19.47 3.77 -1.38
CA ALA A 370 19.33 4.36 -2.70
C ALA A 370 19.93 3.46 -3.77
N ALA A 371 19.25 3.34 -4.93
CA ALA A 371 19.69 2.48 -6.03
C ALA A 371 21.05 2.91 -6.57
N GLU A 372 21.25 4.21 -6.73
CA GLU A 372 22.50 4.80 -7.21
C GLU A 372 23.67 4.52 -6.26
N ALA A 373 23.43 4.61 -4.93
CA ALA A 373 24.45 4.32 -3.93
C ALA A 373 24.84 2.83 -3.96
N TYR A 374 23.84 1.94 -4.01
CA TYR A 374 24.11 0.51 -4.11
C TYR A 374 24.69 0.12 -5.47
N GLY A 375 24.26 0.73 -6.57
CA GLY A 375 24.86 0.56 -7.90
C GLY A 375 26.35 0.88 -7.89
N LEU A 376 26.71 2.04 -7.31
CA LEU A 376 28.12 2.44 -7.18
C LEU A 376 28.90 1.50 -6.24
N MET A 377 28.33 1.06 -5.12
CA MET A 377 28.95 0.06 -4.23
C MET A 377 29.19 -1.27 -4.96
N GLY A 378 28.27 -1.69 -5.84
CA GLY A 378 28.44 -2.87 -6.69
C GLY A 378 29.61 -2.72 -7.66
N ILE A 379 29.77 -1.54 -8.30
CA ILE A 379 30.90 -1.23 -9.19
C ILE A 379 32.23 -1.26 -8.41
N LEU A 380 32.25 -0.66 -7.23
CA LEU A 380 33.44 -0.66 -6.37
C LEU A 380 33.83 -2.07 -5.91
N SER A 381 32.84 -2.93 -5.60
CA SER A 381 33.09 -4.34 -5.27
C SER A 381 33.63 -5.11 -6.48
N MET A 382 33.15 -4.85 -7.70
CA MET A 382 33.72 -5.41 -8.92
C MET A 382 35.17 -5.00 -9.13
N ALA A 383 35.49 -3.74 -8.94
CA ALA A 383 36.87 -3.21 -9.03
C ALA A 383 37.79 -3.88 -8.00
N ALA A 384 37.27 -4.23 -6.82
CA ALA A 384 37.98 -4.99 -5.79
C ALA A 384 37.98 -6.52 -6.03
N GLN A 385 37.44 -7.00 -7.17
CA GLN A 385 37.31 -8.43 -7.54
C GLN A 385 36.37 -9.21 -6.57
N ASP A 386 35.60 -8.53 -5.74
CA ASP A 386 34.57 -9.15 -4.90
C ASP A 386 33.27 -9.33 -5.71
N LEU A 387 33.24 -10.35 -6.56
CA LEU A 387 32.06 -10.64 -7.40
C LEU A 387 30.82 -11.05 -6.59
N ARG A 388 31.00 -11.54 -5.36
CA ARG A 388 29.89 -11.91 -4.48
C ARG A 388 29.24 -10.67 -3.87
N GLY A 389 30.05 -9.76 -3.32
CA GLY A 389 29.58 -8.48 -2.83
C GLY A 389 28.97 -7.61 -3.92
N ALA A 390 29.58 -7.61 -5.12
CA ALA A 390 29.05 -6.90 -6.28
C ALA A 390 27.63 -7.40 -6.66
N GLU A 391 27.43 -8.72 -6.76
CA GLU A 391 26.11 -9.33 -7.03
C GLU A 391 25.08 -8.87 -5.99
N GLU A 392 25.44 -8.90 -4.70
CA GLU A 392 24.55 -8.49 -3.61
C GLU A 392 24.16 -7.01 -3.73
N TYR A 393 25.11 -6.12 -3.99
CA TYR A 393 24.85 -4.71 -4.13
C TYR A 393 24.03 -4.36 -5.38
N PHE A 394 24.32 -4.98 -6.53
CA PHE A 394 23.50 -4.79 -7.73
C PHE A 394 22.08 -5.31 -7.56
N LEU A 395 21.88 -6.43 -6.85
CA LEU A 395 20.54 -6.90 -6.51
C LEU A 395 19.81 -5.94 -5.58
N LYS A 396 20.50 -5.34 -4.59
CA LYS A 396 19.94 -4.28 -3.74
C LYS A 396 19.57 -3.04 -4.55
N ALA A 397 20.41 -2.63 -5.49
CA ALA A 397 20.10 -1.51 -6.39
C ALA A 397 18.87 -1.83 -7.25
N LEU A 398 18.79 -3.02 -7.85
CA LEU A 398 17.66 -3.46 -8.66
C LEU A 398 16.40 -3.74 -7.85
N TYR A 399 16.54 -4.01 -6.56
CA TYR A 399 15.42 -4.09 -5.65
C TYR A 399 14.78 -2.70 -5.42
N LEU A 400 15.61 -1.65 -5.34
CA LEU A 400 15.15 -0.27 -5.15
C LEU A 400 14.70 0.37 -6.45
N ASP A 401 15.42 0.12 -7.54
CA ASP A 401 15.09 0.56 -8.90
C ASP A 401 15.31 -0.58 -9.89
N PRO A 402 14.25 -1.34 -10.24
CA PRO A 402 14.34 -2.42 -11.23
C PRO A 402 14.76 -1.98 -12.63
N GLY A 403 14.72 -0.67 -12.88
CA GLY A 403 15.17 -0.04 -14.12
C GLY A 403 16.60 0.49 -14.07
N HIS A 404 17.32 0.33 -12.96
CA HIS A 404 18.67 0.86 -12.80
C HIS A 404 19.63 0.24 -13.82
N TYR A 405 19.89 0.96 -14.90
CA TYR A 405 20.54 0.48 -16.11
C TYR A 405 21.93 -0.12 -15.83
N GLU A 406 22.77 0.62 -15.10
CA GLU A 406 24.14 0.17 -14.77
C GLU A 406 24.10 -1.17 -14.01
N SER A 407 23.22 -1.32 -13.04
CA SER A 407 23.09 -2.58 -12.28
C SER A 407 22.57 -3.73 -13.14
N LEU A 408 21.63 -3.48 -14.09
CA LEU A 408 21.17 -4.50 -15.03
C LEU A 408 22.30 -5.00 -15.93
N VAL A 409 23.12 -4.09 -16.44
CA VAL A 409 24.29 -4.43 -17.29
C VAL A 409 25.28 -5.26 -16.49
N HIS A 410 25.73 -4.77 -15.34
CA HIS A 410 26.76 -5.42 -14.56
C HIS A 410 26.33 -6.79 -14.00
N ILE A 411 25.09 -6.93 -13.52
CA ILE A 411 24.61 -8.22 -13.01
C ILE A 411 24.48 -9.26 -14.13
N SER A 412 24.13 -8.82 -15.36
CA SER A 412 24.11 -9.72 -16.54
C SER A 412 25.51 -10.28 -16.83
N LEU A 413 26.54 -9.44 -16.71
CA LEU A 413 27.95 -9.86 -16.89
C LEU A 413 28.38 -10.83 -15.80
N ILE A 414 28.05 -10.58 -14.53
CA ILE A 414 28.34 -11.48 -13.41
C ILE A 414 27.69 -12.84 -13.62
N TYR A 415 26.42 -12.91 -14.03
CA TYR A 415 25.73 -14.17 -14.27
C TYR A 415 26.32 -14.94 -15.48
N ARG A 416 26.73 -14.23 -16.53
CA ARG A 416 27.45 -14.86 -17.67
C ARG A 416 28.76 -15.45 -17.21
N GLN A 417 29.56 -14.72 -16.43
CA GLN A 417 30.82 -15.22 -15.89
C GLN A 417 30.64 -16.45 -14.98
N LYS A 418 29.49 -16.51 -14.27
CA LYS A 418 29.11 -17.67 -13.42
C LYS A 418 28.47 -18.83 -14.21
N GLY A 419 28.44 -18.78 -15.55
CA GLY A 419 27.82 -19.82 -16.39
C GLY A 419 26.28 -19.89 -16.28
N LYS A 420 25.62 -18.87 -15.73
CA LYS A 420 24.15 -18.82 -15.56
C LYS A 420 23.51 -18.08 -16.73
N GLU A 421 23.63 -18.65 -17.94
CA GLU A 421 23.26 -18.00 -19.20
C GLU A 421 21.80 -17.51 -19.25
N SER A 422 20.84 -18.30 -18.74
CA SER A 422 19.42 -17.91 -18.72
C SER A 422 19.19 -16.64 -17.88
N LYS A 423 19.86 -16.52 -16.72
CA LYS A 423 19.78 -15.32 -15.89
C LYS A 423 20.50 -14.14 -16.55
N ALA A 424 21.65 -14.37 -17.14
CA ALA A 424 22.40 -13.35 -17.87
C ALA A 424 21.59 -12.77 -19.02
N ALA A 425 20.91 -13.62 -19.82
CA ALA A 425 20.05 -13.21 -20.91
C ALA A 425 18.86 -12.36 -20.41
N LEU A 426 18.20 -12.78 -19.32
CA LEU A 426 17.09 -12.05 -18.72
C LEU A 426 17.47 -10.62 -18.30
N TYR A 427 18.60 -10.45 -17.60
CA TYR A 427 19.04 -9.13 -17.15
C TYR A 427 19.55 -8.27 -18.30
N ARG A 428 20.16 -8.86 -19.33
CA ARG A 428 20.56 -8.17 -20.55
C ARG A 428 19.37 -7.62 -21.30
N GLU A 429 18.33 -8.43 -21.54
CA GLU A 429 17.09 -7.98 -22.19
C GLU A 429 16.41 -6.83 -21.43
N ARG A 430 16.44 -6.89 -20.10
CA ARG A 430 15.93 -5.78 -19.26
C ARG A 430 16.77 -4.52 -19.40
N ALA A 431 18.10 -4.64 -19.51
CA ALA A 431 19.00 -3.53 -19.75
C ALA A 431 18.75 -2.89 -21.13
N GLU A 432 18.61 -3.70 -22.18
CA GLU A 432 18.32 -3.23 -23.55
C GLU A 432 17.05 -2.40 -23.62
N ARG A 433 16.00 -2.80 -22.88
CA ARG A 433 14.74 -2.03 -22.77
C ARG A 433 14.87 -0.71 -22.00
N LYS A 434 15.95 -0.54 -21.24
CA LYS A 434 16.21 0.65 -20.41
C LYS A 434 17.42 1.44 -20.89
N ALA A 435 18.04 1.03 -21.98
CA ALA A 435 19.20 1.74 -22.54
C ALA A 435 18.82 3.22 -22.82
N PRO A 436 19.64 4.18 -22.38
CA PRO A 436 19.42 5.58 -22.71
C PRO A 436 19.46 5.76 -24.24
N VAL A 437 18.44 6.45 -24.76
CA VAL A 437 18.41 6.81 -26.20
C VAL A 437 19.67 7.61 -26.49
N LYS A 438 20.55 7.10 -27.34
CA LYS A 438 21.69 7.86 -27.82
C LYS A 438 21.15 9.11 -28.53
N LYS A 439 21.40 10.29 -27.93
CA LYS A 439 21.22 11.56 -28.60
C LYS A 439 22.34 11.77 -29.62
#